data_f668fe97135034378998b6bf8e782bbf
#
_entry.id   f668fe97135034378998b6bf8e782bbf
#
_cell.length_a   1.000
_cell.length_b   1.000
_cell.length_c   1.000
_cell.angle_alpha   90.00
_cell.angle_beta   90.00
_cell.angle_gamma   90.00
#
_symmetry.space_group_name_H-M   'P 1'
#
loop_
_entity.id
_entity.type
_entity.pdbx_description
1 polymer ?
#
loop_
_entity_poly.entity_id
_entity_poly.type
_entity_poly.pdbx_seq_one_letter_code
_entity_poly.pdbx_strand_id
1 'polypeptide(L)'
;MIRLIFLFVVLGAGLFVGTQFSGQQGYVLISIANTTIEMSVTTLVIFIVAALAGLFGLEYLVKKVLYTGFTTWNWFSVRKMRRSRRYTNEGIIKLLEGDWKGAEKKVTRWASHHDMPLLCYLVASEAADGQGDKAKRDHYLALAAEQENAYLAVVLTRSKQLVREGEFAQAFDSLQSLKGRYPNNPIVLNLLKTTYLELKLWQPLIDLLPTLNKQALISPEDAEQMHQRAQCGLLADVAGQQGSEGLIKHWNTLPRKVKQDPHLVACFAKQLISRKADHEALTVIKEALKKSPSPELYALLPQLNLGDVHPVVVMLEQNVKNDSQNAEAHSALAQLYFREGKWPQAQSHFETALKVRSSVSDYAFLADALEKQNLNKAAHEVSRKALTLIQSH
;
A
#
# COMPACT_ATOMS: atom_id res chain seq x y z
N MET A 1 61.35 -0.32 -17.31
CA MET A 1 62.44 -1.31 -17.52
C MET A 1 63.16 -1.07 -18.86
N ILE A 2 62.46 -1.11 -20.02
CA ILE A 2 63.09 -0.92 -21.35
C ILE A 2 63.84 0.41 -21.47
N ARG A 3 63.31 1.53 -20.96
CA ARG A 3 63.95 2.86 -20.98
C ARG A 3 65.26 2.93 -20.14
N LEU A 4 65.30 2.22 -19.03
CA LEU A 4 66.40 2.15 -18.12
C LEU A 4 67.50 1.30 -18.74
N ILE A 5 67.15 0.21 -19.42
CA ILE A 5 68.07 -0.63 -20.20
C ILE A 5 68.67 0.18 -21.36
N PHE A 6 67.84 0.96 -22.07
CA PHE A 6 68.34 1.85 -23.14
C PHE A 6 69.30 2.88 -22.62
N LEU A 7 69.10 3.48 -21.46
CA LEU A 7 70.00 4.43 -20.83
C LEU A 7 71.34 3.77 -20.45
N PHE A 8 71.28 2.55 -19.91
CA PHE A 8 72.53 1.76 -19.63
C PHE A 8 73.24 1.37 -20.88
N VAL A 9 72.57 1.03 -21.96
CA VAL A 9 73.21 0.71 -23.26
C VAL A 9 73.90 1.94 -23.87
N VAL A 10 73.21 3.10 -23.81
CA VAL A 10 73.79 4.37 -24.31
C VAL A 10 74.98 4.79 -23.47
N LEU A 11 74.97 4.64 -22.15
CA LEU A 11 76.04 4.93 -21.24
C LEU A 11 77.22 3.99 -21.47
N GLY A 12 76.98 2.69 -21.63
CA GLY A 12 77.96 1.67 -21.93
C GLY A 12 78.60 1.89 -23.30
N ALA A 13 77.85 2.20 -24.33
CA ALA A 13 78.34 2.54 -25.66
C ALA A 13 79.17 3.82 -25.64
N GLY A 14 78.77 4.86 -24.90
CA GLY A 14 79.51 6.10 -24.73
C GLY A 14 80.89 5.90 -24.03
N LEU A 15 80.90 5.05 -23.00
CA LEU A 15 82.15 4.67 -22.31
C LEU A 15 83.11 3.88 -23.23
N PHE A 16 82.54 2.93 -23.99
CA PHE A 16 83.37 2.11 -24.93
C PHE A 16 83.99 2.96 -26.06
N VAL A 17 83.18 3.85 -26.65
CA VAL A 17 83.70 4.78 -27.69
C VAL A 17 84.72 5.75 -27.09
N GLY A 18 84.47 6.26 -25.85
CA GLY A 18 85.39 7.17 -25.18
C GLY A 18 86.78 6.58 -24.89
N THR A 19 86.85 5.29 -24.56
CA THR A 19 88.10 4.58 -24.30
C THR A 19 88.87 4.25 -25.57
N GLN A 20 88.20 4.00 -26.68
CA GLN A 20 88.84 3.72 -27.99
C GLN A 20 89.46 4.98 -28.64
N PHE A 21 88.94 6.17 -28.37
CA PHE A 21 89.39 7.44 -28.93
C PHE A 21 90.18 8.31 -27.96
N SER A 22 90.79 7.74 -26.92
CA SER A 22 91.54 8.49 -25.88
C SER A 22 92.82 9.17 -26.32
N GLY A 23 93.21 9.05 -27.60
CA GLY A 23 94.40 9.70 -28.18
C GLY A 23 94.14 10.98 -28.98
N GLN A 24 92.92 11.32 -29.32
CA GLN A 24 92.56 12.56 -30.03
C GLN A 24 91.44 13.27 -29.24
N GLN A 25 91.81 14.26 -28.43
CA GLN A 25 90.81 15.06 -27.69
C GLN A 25 90.12 16.05 -28.63
N GLY A 26 88.91 15.71 -29.06
CA GLY A 26 88.08 16.66 -29.77
C GLY A 26 87.47 17.72 -28.78
N TYR A 27 87.66 18.99 -29.12
CA TYR A 27 87.05 20.13 -28.40
C TYR A 27 85.82 20.60 -29.09
N VAL A 28 84.79 20.88 -28.31
CA VAL A 28 83.56 21.55 -28.78
C VAL A 28 83.57 22.97 -28.25
N LEU A 29 83.53 23.93 -29.15
CA LEU A 29 83.49 25.35 -28.85
C LEU A 29 82.10 25.90 -29.11
N ILE A 30 81.42 26.27 -28.05
CA ILE A 30 80.08 26.88 -28.13
C ILE A 30 80.23 28.37 -27.84
N SER A 31 80.03 29.20 -28.87
CA SER A 31 80.07 30.66 -28.72
C SER A 31 78.63 31.17 -28.71
N ILE A 32 78.15 31.75 -27.57
CA ILE A 32 76.87 32.36 -27.43
C ILE A 32 77.06 33.79 -26.96
N ALA A 33 76.71 34.75 -27.82
CA ALA A 33 76.83 36.19 -27.62
C ALA A 33 78.28 36.64 -27.37
N ASN A 34 78.75 36.82 -26.19
CA ASN A 34 80.15 37.29 -25.90
C ASN A 34 80.95 36.33 -25.00
N THR A 35 80.47 35.12 -24.83
CA THR A 35 81.13 34.08 -24.00
C THR A 35 81.38 32.84 -24.82
N THR A 36 82.65 32.37 -24.79
CA THR A 36 83.08 31.11 -25.43
C THR A 36 83.23 30.06 -24.32
N ILE A 37 82.49 28.97 -24.43
CA ILE A 37 82.58 27.82 -23.53
C ILE A 37 83.30 26.75 -24.28
N GLU A 38 84.56 26.47 -23.84
CA GLU A 38 85.34 25.37 -24.36
C GLU A 38 85.17 24.13 -23.48
N MET A 39 84.77 23.04 -24.05
CA MET A 39 84.68 21.77 -23.34
C MET A 39 85.05 20.60 -24.20
N SER A 40 85.54 19.54 -23.55
CA SER A 40 85.82 18.32 -24.28
C SER A 40 84.52 17.61 -24.71
N VAL A 41 84.59 16.89 -25.85
CA VAL A 41 83.46 16.10 -26.34
C VAL A 41 82.90 15.16 -25.25
N THR A 42 83.84 14.58 -24.45
CA THR A 42 83.42 13.71 -23.31
C THR A 42 82.68 14.45 -22.26
N THR A 43 83.03 15.68 -21.91
CA THR A 43 82.28 16.51 -20.93
C THR A 43 80.88 16.88 -21.45
N LEU A 44 80.78 17.21 -22.75
CA LEU A 44 79.42 17.50 -23.37
C LEU A 44 78.53 16.27 -23.33
N VAL A 45 79.04 15.09 -23.66
CA VAL A 45 78.27 13.84 -23.61
C VAL A 45 77.76 13.55 -22.17
N ILE A 46 78.65 13.74 -21.17
CA ILE A 46 78.28 13.56 -19.76
C ILE A 46 77.13 14.53 -19.36
N PHE A 47 77.24 15.82 -19.78
CA PHE A 47 76.19 16.79 -19.51
C PHE A 47 74.86 16.44 -20.18
N ILE A 48 74.92 15.96 -21.44
CA ILE A 48 73.70 15.54 -22.16
C ILE A 48 73.02 14.34 -21.43
N VAL A 49 73.84 13.35 -21.06
CA VAL A 49 73.36 12.16 -20.34
C VAL A 49 72.81 12.54 -18.97
N ALA A 50 73.49 13.42 -18.23
CA ALA A 50 72.98 13.91 -16.94
C ALA A 50 71.65 14.71 -17.06
N ALA A 51 71.58 15.57 -18.11
CA ALA A 51 70.33 16.31 -18.38
C ALA A 51 69.16 15.39 -18.75
N LEU A 52 69.41 14.37 -19.60
CA LEU A 52 68.37 13.36 -19.94
C LEU A 52 67.98 12.52 -18.72
N ALA A 53 68.93 12.10 -17.89
CA ALA A 53 68.67 11.38 -16.66
C ALA A 53 67.86 12.23 -15.69
N GLY A 54 68.14 13.53 -15.57
CA GLY A 54 67.35 14.48 -14.79
C GLY A 54 65.95 14.64 -15.32
N LEU A 55 65.77 14.77 -16.64
CA LEU A 55 64.40 14.86 -17.27
C LEU A 55 63.61 13.58 -17.07
N PHE A 56 64.21 12.41 -17.25
CA PHE A 56 63.49 11.14 -16.99
C PHE A 56 63.20 10.94 -15.51
N GLY A 57 64.08 11.35 -14.61
CA GLY A 57 63.85 11.35 -13.16
C GLY A 57 62.67 12.25 -12.77
N LEU A 58 62.59 13.45 -13.36
CA LEU A 58 61.53 14.40 -13.14
C LEU A 58 60.19 13.86 -13.68
N GLU A 59 60.19 13.32 -14.90
CA GLU A 59 59.01 12.67 -15.49
C GLU A 59 58.49 11.51 -14.59
N TYR A 60 59.41 10.68 -14.08
CA TYR A 60 59.05 9.60 -13.17
C TYR A 60 58.46 10.11 -11.85
N LEU A 61 59.04 11.14 -11.24
CA LEU A 61 58.56 11.75 -10.03
C LEU A 61 57.17 12.37 -10.22
N VAL A 62 56.99 13.14 -11.30
CA VAL A 62 55.68 13.73 -11.62
C VAL A 62 54.61 12.67 -11.83
N LYS A 63 54.88 11.64 -12.63
CA LYS A 63 53.97 10.52 -12.82
C LYS A 63 53.66 9.78 -11.52
N LYS A 64 54.65 9.55 -10.68
CA LYS A 64 54.51 8.87 -9.38
C LYS A 64 53.63 9.71 -8.42
N VAL A 65 53.84 11.02 -8.33
CA VAL A 65 53.07 11.93 -7.48
C VAL A 65 51.64 12.02 -7.97
N LEU A 66 51.41 12.19 -9.27
CA LEU A 66 50.08 12.23 -9.85
C LEU A 66 49.31 10.90 -9.65
N TYR A 67 49.96 9.77 -9.91
CA TYR A 67 49.36 8.45 -9.71
C TYR A 67 49.05 8.15 -8.24
N THR A 68 49.93 8.50 -7.33
CA THR A 68 49.72 8.32 -5.89
C THR A 68 48.64 9.26 -5.36
N GLY A 69 48.60 10.51 -5.84
CA GLY A 69 47.57 11.48 -5.50
C GLY A 69 46.16 11.02 -5.91
N PHE A 70 46.00 10.50 -7.14
CA PHE A 70 44.73 9.93 -7.63
C PHE A 70 44.30 8.69 -6.83
N THR A 71 45.24 7.82 -6.48
CA THR A 71 44.96 6.57 -5.75
C THR A 71 44.52 6.85 -4.28
N THR A 72 45.18 7.80 -3.63
CA THR A 72 44.82 8.18 -2.24
C THR A 72 43.50 8.92 -2.17
N TRP A 73 43.19 9.82 -3.10
CA TRP A 73 41.89 10.51 -3.18
C TRP A 73 40.76 9.52 -3.40
N ASN A 74 40.94 8.58 -4.32
CA ASN A 74 39.95 7.54 -4.59
C ASN A 74 39.76 6.59 -3.40
N TRP A 75 40.81 6.27 -2.63
CA TRP A 75 40.75 5.44 -1.44
C TRP A 75 39.92 6.08 -0.34
N PHE A 76 40.02 7.39 -0.09
CA PHE A 76 39.21 8.10 0.89
C PHE A 76 37.72 8.13 0.47
N SER A 77 37.43 8.36 -0.79
CA SER A 77 36.08 8.33 -1.34
C SER A 77 35.45 6.94 -1.19
N VAL A 78 36.13 5.88 -1.60
CA VAL A 78 35.65 4.49 -1.45
C VAL A 78 35.46 4.11 0.01
N ARG A 79 36.32 4.58 0.92
CA ARG A 79 36.16 4.30 2.36
C ARG A 79 34.96 5.02 2.96
N LYS A 80 34.67 6.26 2.54
CA LYS A 80 33.45 6.98 2.92
C LYS A 80 32.19 6.25 2.43
N MET A 81 32.18 5.82 1.17
CA MET A 81 31.06 5.08 0.58
C MET A 81 30.81 3.74 1.30
N ARG A 82 31.87 2.96 1.60
CA ARG A 82 31.73 1.71 2.36
C ARG A 82 31.18 1.94 3.77
N ARG A 83 31.59 3.01 4.45
CA ARG A 83 31.02 3.40 5.75
C ARG A 83 29.56 3.79 5.61
N SER A 84 29.21 4.58 4.60
CA SER A 84 27.83 4.99 4.36
C SER A 84 26.92 3.78 4.17
N ARG A 85 27.28 2.85 3.28
CA ARG A 85 26.52 1.61 3.07
C ARG A 85 26.33 0.79 4.37
N ARG A 86 27.40 0.67 5.16
CA ARG A 86 27.32 -0.04 6.46
C ARG A 86 26.33 0.64 7.41
N TYR A 87 26.41 1.97 7.56
CA TYR A 87 25.49 2.73 8.41
C TYR A 87 24.05 2.66 7.91
N THR A 88 23.82 2.68 6.60
CA THR A 88 22.49 2.53 6.02
C THR A 88 21.92 1.14 6.30
N ASN A 89 22.69 0.08 6.11
CA ASN A 89 22.26 -1.28 6.43
C ASN A 89 21.94 -1.45 7.92
N GLU A 90 22.80 -0.96 8.82
CA GLU A 90 22.52 -0.95 10.26
C GLU A 90 21.28 -0.15 10.60
N GLY A 91 21.03 0.97 9.90
CA GLY A 91 19.85 1.79 10.08
C GLY A 91 18.56 1.11 9.61
N ILE A 92 18.60 0.40 8.47
CA ILE A 92 17.45 -0.39 7.98
C ILE A 92 17.12 -1.51 8.96
N ILE A 93 18.12 -2.21 9.50
CA ILE A 93 17.90 -3.24 10.52
C ILE A 93 17.22 -2.63 11.74
N LYS A 94 17.70 -1.50 12.25
CA LYS A 94 17.09 -0.78 13.37
C LYS A 94 15.65 -0.32 13.08
N LEU A 95 15.36 0.08 11.85
CA LEU A 95 14.00 0.42 11.43
C LEU A 95 13.07 -0.81 11.59
N LEU A 96 13.51 -1.99 11.15
CA LEU A 96 12.75 -3.23 11.25
C LEU A 96 12.61 -3.71 12.71
N GLU A 97 13.58 -3.40 13.56
CA GLU A 97 13.56 -3.67 15.01
C GLU A 97 12.65 -2.68 15.79
N GLY A 98 12.16 -1.59 15.13
CA GLY A 98 11.38 -0.55 15.78
C GLY A 98 12.20 0.51 16.55
N ASP A 99 13.55 0.46 16.44
CA ASP A 99 14.43 1.51 16.99
C ASP A 99 14.48 2.71 16.02
N TRP A 100 13.37 3.47 15.98
CA TRP A 100 13.20 4.60 15.07
C TRP A 100 14.30 5.66 15.20
N LYS A 101 14.65 6.03 16.44
CA LYS A 101 15.70 7.02 16.70
C LYS A 101 17.08 6.55 16.25
N GLY A 102 17.39 5.28 16.53
CA GLY A 102 18.62 4.65 16.08
C GLY A 102 18.71 4.54 14.56
N ALA A 103 17.61 4.20 13.91
CA ALA A 103 17.49 4.11 12.45
C ALA A 103 17.75 5.48 11.81
N GLU A 104 17.01 6.52 12.21
CA GLU A 104 17.19 7.89 11.72
C GLU A 104 18.64 8.35 11.83
N LYS A 105 19.23 8.26 13.03
CA LYS A 105 20.63 8.69 13.29
C LYS A 105 21.64 7.95 12.43
N LYS A 106 21.42 6.66 12.15
CA LYS A 106 22.32 5.84 11.35
C LYS A 106 22.25 6.18 9.87
N VAL A 107 21.05 6.25 9.30
CA VAL A 107 20.89 6.47 7.85
C VAL A 107 21.23 7.90 7.42
N THR A 108 20.97 8.90 8.28
CA THR A 108 21.23 10.30 7.95
C THR A 108 22.71 10.68 8.05
N ARG A 109 23.47 10.00 8.94
CA ARG A 109 24.86 10.39 9.27
C ARG A 109 25.79 10.46 8.05
N TRP A 110 25.57 9.62 7.05
CA TRP A 110 26.40 9.52 5.85
C TRP A 110 25.60 9.53 4.55
N ALA A 111 24.36 9.99 4.59
CA ALA A 111 23.44 9.99 3.44
C ALA A 111 24.03 10.68 2.22
N SER A 112 24.67 11.85 2.39
CA SER A 112 25.31 12.62 1.31
C SER A 112 26.51 11.93 0.63
N HIS A 113 27.05 10.88 1.24
CA HIS A 113 28.16 10.10 0.70
C HIS A 113 27.72 8.71 0.23
N HIS A 114 26.42 8.42 0.28
CA HIS A 114 25.84 7.17 -0.18
C HIS A 114 25.69 7.19 -1.70
N ASP A 115 25.85 6.04 -2.34
CA ASP A 115 25.58 5.87 -3.78
C ASP A 115 24.08 5.97 -4.13
N MET A 116 23.22 5.78 -3.14
CA MET A 116 21.75 5.92 -3.24
C MET A 116 21.20 6.79 -2.09
N PRO A 117 21.38 8.12 -2.11
CA PRO A 117 20.89 9.01 -1.05
C PRO A 117 19.38 8.94 -0.87
N LEU A 118 18.65 8.70 -1.96
CA LEU A 118 17.21 8.49 -1.96
C LEU A 118 16.77 7.44 -0.94
N LEU A 119 17.43 6.28 -0.91
CA LEU A 119 17.13 5.22 0.05
C LEU A 119 17.33 5.69 1.49
N CYS A 120 18.42 6.40 1.77
CA CYS A 120 18.71 6.91 3.10
C CYS A 120 17.61 7.88 3.59
N TYR A 121 17.16 8.80 2.73
CA TYR A 121 16.13 9.77 3.09
C TYR A 121 14.74 9.13 3.23
N LEU A 122 14.40 8.14 2.40
CA LEU A 122 13.14 7.40 2.55
C LEU A 122 13.11 6.61 3.87
N VAL A 123 14.21 5.94 4.23
CA VAL A 123 14.31 5.23 5.52
C VAL A 123 14.28 6.21 6.69
N ALA A 124 14.93 7.38 6.56
CA ALA A 124 14.86 8.42 7.58
C ALA A 124 13.43 8.97 7.75
N SER A 125 12.70 9.15 6.65
CA SER A 125 11.29 9.56 6.67
C SER A 125 10.41 8.52 7.38
N GLU A 126 10.58 7.23 7.09
CA GLU A 126 9.85 6.16 7.78
C GLU A 126 10.20 6.10 9.28
N ALA A 127 11.46 6.32 9.62
CA ALA A 127 11.89 6.38 11.02
C ALA A 127 11.32 7.60 11.76
N ALA A 128 11.24 8.75 11.11
CA ALA A 128 10.62 9.95 11.67
C ALA A 128 9.10 9.77 11.84
N ASP A 129 8.43 9.14 10.86
CA ASP A 129 7.02 8.77 10.93
C ASP A 129 6.73 7.86 12.13
N GLY A 130 7.56 6.81 12.33
CA GLY A 130 7.47 5.91 13.49
C GLY A 130 7.69 6.60 14.84
N GLN A 131 8.40 7.74 14.87
CA GLN A 131 8.56 8.60 16.06
C GLN A 131 7.39 9.57 16.26
N GLY A 132 6.49 9.72 15.28
CA GLY A 132 5.42 10.73 15.26
C GLY A 132 5.92 12.14 14.92
N ASP A 133 7.18 12.30 14.45
CA ASP A 133 7.76 13.59 14.08
C ASP A 133 7.46 13.93 12.61
N LYS A 134 6.27 14.49 12.39
CA LYS A 134 5.78 14.86 11.05
C LYS A 134 6.68 15.89 10.36
N ALA A 135 7.27 16.81 11.12
CA ALA A 135 8.13 17.85 10.55
C ALA A 135 9.41 17.26 9.96
N LYS A 136 10.08 16.36 10.69
CA LYS A 136 11.25 15.65 10.17
C LYS A 136 10.90 14.71 9.04
N ARG A 137 9.78 13.98 9.13
CA ARG A 137 9.29 13.12 8.05
C ARG A 137 9.19 13.89 6.74
N ASP A 138 8.49 15.04 6.76
CA ASP A 138 8.27 15.86 5.58
C ASP A 138 9.57 16.50 5.07
N HIS A 139 10.49 16.87 5.97
CA HIS A 139 11.82 17.32 5.60
C HIS A 139 12.62 16.23 4.86
N TYR A 140 12.63 15.00 5.35
CA TYR A 140 13.33 13.90 4.68
C TYR A 140 12.69 13.52 3.35
N LEU A 141 11.35 13.59 3.23
CA LEU A 141 10.67 13.40 1.95
C LEU A 141 11.03 14.50 0.94
N ALA A 142 11.20 15.74 1.37
CA ALA A 142 11.67 16.82 0.51
C ALA A 142 13.09 16.57 0.00
N LEU A 143 14.03 16.17 0.87
CA LEU A 143 15.39 15.78 0.47
C LEU A 143 15.40 14.54 -0.46
N ALA A 144 14.49 13.60 -0.24
CA ALA A 144 14.32 12.46 -1.12
C ALA A 144 13.82 12.89 -2.51
N ALA A 145 12.91 13.86 -2.59
CA ALA A 145 12.33 14.35 -3.85
C ALA A 145 13.34 15.07 -4.75
N GLU A 146 14.43 15.62 -4.17
CA GLU A 146 15.52 16.24 -4.92
C GLU A 146 16.40 15.20 -5.67
N GLN A 147 16.26 13.92 -5.36
CA GLN A 147 17.08 12.87 -5.96
C GLN A 147 16.54 12.44 -7.33
N GLU A 148 17.42 11.95 -8.20
CA GLU A 148 17.03 11.43 -9.50
C GLU A 148 16.08 10.23 -9.38
N ASN A 149 15.09 10.17 -10.27
CA ASN A 149 14.08 9.11 -10.33
C ASN A 149 13.30 8.85 -9.03
N ALA A 150 13.24 9.84 -8.13
CA ALA A 150 12.63 9.72 -6.80
C ALA A 150 11.10 9.72 -6.80
N TYR A 151 10.44 10.26 -7.82
CA TYR A 151 9.00 10.58 -7.83
C TYR A 151 8.12 9.44 -7.32
N LEU A 152 8.22 8.25 -7.91
CA LEU A 152 7.39 7.11 -7.53
C LEU A 152 7.62 6.71 -6.06
N ALA A 153 8.89 6.59 -5.66
CA ALA A 153 9.24 6.14 -4.31
C ALA A 153 8.80 7.14 -3.23
N VAL A 154 8.98 8.43 -3.47
CA VAL A 154 8.60 9.50 -2.54
C VAL A 154 7.08 9.59 -2.40
N VAL A 155 6.35 9.63 -3.52
CA VAL A 155 4.88 9.75 -3.48
C VAL A 155 4.25 8.49 -2.89
N LEU A 156 4.77 7.30 -3.18
CA LEU A 156 4.32 6.06 -2.55
C LEU A 156 4.58 6.04 -1.04
N THR A 157 5.77 6.45 -0.60
CA THR A 157 6.09 6.50 0.83
C THR A 157 5.17 7.47 1.55
N ARG A 158 4.99 8.69 1.00
CA ARG A 158 4.07 9.68 1.55
C ARG A 158 2.64 9.14 1.60
N SER A 159 2.14 8.54 0.52
CA SER A 159 0.77 7.98 0.48
C SER A 159 0.58 6.86 1.51
N LYS A 160 1.58 5.99 1.70
CA LYS A 160 1.53 4.96 2.76
C LYS A 160 1.45 5.58 4.16
N GLN A 161 2.22 6.61 4.42
CA GLN A 161 2.23 7.32 5.71
C GLN A 161 0.87 7.98 5.96
N LEU A 162 0.31 8.69 4.97
CA LEU A 162 -1.01 9.32 5.06
C LEU A 162 -2.13 8.30 5.31
N VAL A 163 -2.10 7.14 4.63
CA VAL A 163 -3.07 6.07 4.85
C VAL A 163 -2.96 5.49 6.27
N ARG A 164 -1.74 5.32 6.80
CA ARG A 164 -1.53 4.89 8.20
C ARG A 164 -2.03 5.90 9.23
N GLU A 165 -1.93 7.18 8.92
CA GLU A 165 -2.43 8.28 9.75
C GLU A 165 -3.95 8.48 9.65
N GLY A 166 -4.64 7.80 8.72
CA GLY A 166 -6.06 8.01 8.45
C GLY A 166 -6.38 9.24 7.60
N GLU A 167 -5.35 9.90 7.05
CA GLU A 167 -5.49 11.09 6.18
C GLU A 167 -5.82 10.68 4.74
N PHE A 168 -6.93 9.93 4.59
CA PHE A 168 -7.31 9.30 3.32
C PHE A 168 -7.59 10.29 2.20
N ALA A 169 -8.13 11.47 2.51
CA ALA A 169 -8.41 12.50 1.50
C ALA A 169 -7.13 13.01 0.85
N GLN A 170 -6.08 13.28 1.64
CA GLN A 170 -4.78 13.73 1.12
C GLN A 170 -4.05 12.60 0.37
N ALA A 171 -4.19 11.35 0.85
CA ALA A 171 -3.64 10.19 0.17
C ALA A 171 -4.30 9.96 -1.20
N PHE A 172 -5.60 10.22 -1.31
CA PHE A 172 -6.38 10.02 -2.54
C PHE A 172 -5.82 10.81 -3.72
N ASP A 173 -5.58 12.11 -3.58
CA ASP A 173 -5.07 12.97 -4.66
C ASP A 173 -3.72 12.47 -5.18
N SER A 174 -2.81 12.12 -4.25
CA SER A 174 -1.49 11.59 -4.58
C SER A 174 -1.59 10.24 -5.30
N LEU A 175 -2.45 9.35 -4.81
CA LEU A 175 -2.65 8.01 -5.38
C LEU A 175 -3.33 8.04 -6.74
N GLN A 176 -4.26 8.98 -6.99
CA GLN A 176 -4.86 9.18 -8.32
C GLN A 176 -3.81 9.59 -9.36
N SER A 177 -2.92 10.51 -8.99
CA SER A 177 -1.79 10.89 -9.84
C SER A 177 -0.89 9.69 -10.17
N LEU A 178 -0.60 8.83 -9.16
CA LEU A 178 0.17 7.62 -9.37
C LEU A 178 -0.56 6.58 -10.23
N LYS A 179 -1.87 6.40 -10.06
CA LYS A 179 -2.67 5.48 -10.89
C LYS A 179 -2.59 5.84 -12.38
N GLY A 180 -2.62 7.14 -12.71
CA GLY A 180 -2.49 7.61 -14.09
C GLY A 180 -1.14 7.24 -14.73
N ARG A 181 -0.04 7.29 -13.96
CA ARG A 181 1.32 6.98 -14.46
C ARG A 181 1.71 5.51 -14.31
N TYR A 182 1.20 4.84 -13.28
CA TYR A 182 1.56 3.47 -12.90
C TYR A 182 0.31 2.63 -12.65
N PRO A 183 -0.56 2.42 -13.67
CA PRO A 183 -1.90 1.82 -13.49
C PRO A 183 -1.88 0.38 -12.97
N ASN A 184 -0.77 -0.32 -13.13
CA ASN A 184 -0.62 -1.71 -12.73
C ASN A 184 0.28 -1.91 -11.50
N ASN A 185 0.66 -0.85 -10.80
CA ASN A 185 1.50 -0.98 -9.61
C ASN A 185 0.69 -1.57 -8.44
N PRO A 186 1.06 -2.75 -7.91
CA PRO A 186 0.26 -3.45 -6.89
C PRO A 186 0.12 -2.67 -5.58
N ILE A 187 1.13 -1.89 -5.22
CA ILE A 187 1.11 -1.08 -3.99
C ILE A 187 0.13 0.09 -4.16
N VAL A 188 0.15 0.78 -5.31
CA VAL A 188 -0.78 1.87 -5.63
C VAL A 188 -2.22 1.35 -5.60
N LEU A 189 -2.48 0.21 -6.26
CA LEU A 189 -3.82 -0.39 -6.32
C LEU A 189 -4.33 -0.80 -4.93
N ASN A 190 -3.47 -1.36 -4.10
CA ASN A 190 -3.86 -1.77 -2.74
C ASN A 190 -4.13 -0.56 -1.82
N LEU A 191 -3.32 0.49 -1.91
CA LEU A 191 -3.55 1.73 -1.18
C LEU A 191 -4.85 2.43 -1.66
N LEU A 192 -5.11 2.46 -2.97
CA LEU A 192 -6.36 2.98 -3.52
C LEU A 192 -7.58 2.19 -3.04
N LYS A 193 -7.50 0.86 -3.00
CA LYS A 193 -8.56 0.02 -2.43
C LYS A 193 -8.92 0.45 -1.01
N THR A 194 -7.92 0.57 -0.13
CA THR A 194 -8.13 1.01 1.25
C THR A 194 -8.70 2.42 1.31
N THR A 195 -8.13 3.35 0.54
CA THR A 195 -8.58 4.74 0.49
C THR A 195 -10.02 4.87 -0.01
N TYR A 196 -10.42 4.13 -1.05
CA TYR A 196 -11.79 4.13 -1.55
C TYR A 196 -12.80 3.56 -0.54
N LEU A 197 -12.42 2.50 0.19
CA LEU A 197 -13.26 1.92 1.24
C LEU A 197 -13.50 2.92 2.37
N GLU A 198 -12.45 3.58 2.85
CA GLU A 198 -12.54 4.52 3.97
C GLU A 198 -13.26 5.81 3.59
N LEU A 199 -13.02 6.33 2.40
CA LEU A 199 -13.73 7.50 1.87
C LEU A 199 -15.11 7.18 1.31
N LYS A 200 -15.54 5.91 1.35
CA LYS A 200 -16.83 5.43 0.79
C LYS A 200 -17.00 5.80 -0.69
N LEU A 201 -15.93 5.81 -1.44
CA LEU A 201 -15.94 6.08 -2.89
C LEU A 201 -16.30 4.78 -3.63
N TRP A 202 -17.60 4.44 -3.60
CA TRP A 202 -18.09 3.13 -4.01
C TRP A 202 -17.91 2.84 -5.50
N GLN A 203 -18.26 3.79 -6.37
CA GLN A 203 -18.10 3.59 -7.82
C GLN A 203 -16.64 3.41 -8.24
N PRO A 204 -15.67 4.27 -7.81
CA PRO A 204 -14.26 4.04 -8.04
C PRO A 204 -13.73 2.71 -7.50
N LEU A 205 -14.28 2.22 -6.40
CA LEU A 205 -13.94 0.91 -5.84
C LEU A 205 -14.43 -0.22 -6.74
N ILE A 206 -15.69 -0.18 -7.18
CA ILE A 206 -16.28 -1.18 -8.10
C ILE A 206 -15.44 -1.26 -9.39
N ASP A 207 -15.05 -0.13 -9.95
CA ASP A 207 -14.25 -0.05 -11.17
C ASP A 207 -12.81 -0.59 -10.96
N LEU A 208 -12.31 -0.57 -9.71
CA LEU A 208 -10.97 -1.07 -9.35
C LEU A 208 -10.93 -2.59 -9.16
N LEU A 209 -12.01 -3.20 -8.62
CA LEU A 209 -12.06 -4.62 -8.24
C LEU A 209 -11.65 -5.59 -9.34
N PRO A 210 -12.06 -5.43 -10.61
CA PRO A 210 -11.63 -6.33 -11.69
C PRO A 210 -10.12 -6.33 -11.90
N THR A 211 -9.46 -5.18 -11.74
CA THR A 211 -8.01 -5.05 -11.87
C THR A 211 -7.29 -5.72 -10.70
N LEU A 212 -7.79 -5.55 -9.47
CA LEU A 212 -7.25 -6.21 -8.28
C LEU A 212 -7.33 -7.73 -8.38
N ASN A 213 -8.49 -8.24 -8.83
CA ASN A 213 -8.70 -9.69 -9.02
C ASN A 213 -7.80 -10.25 -10.13
N LYS A 214 -7.69 -9.56 -11.27
CA LYS A 214 -6.81 -9.96 -12.38
C LYS A 214 -5.35 -10.06 -11.97
N GLN A 215 -4.90 -9.20 -11.05
CA GLN A 215 -3.53 -9.20 -10.54
C GLN A 215 -3.33 -10.10 -9.30
N ALA A 216 -4.35 -10.87 -8.91
CA ALA A 216 -4.34 -11.73 -7.72
C ALA A 216 -3.95 -10.97 -6.42
N LEU A 217 -4.32 -9.69 -6.31
CA LEU A 217 -4.09 -8.86 -5.13
C LEU A 217 -5.17 -9.06 -4.05
N ILE A 218 -6.29 -9.65 -4.42
CA ILE A 218 -7.40 -10.05 -3.55
C ILE A 218 -7.90 -11.42 -3.98
N SER A 219 -8.47 -12.18 -3.06
CA SER A 219 -9.12 -13.45 -3.40
C SER A 219 -10.41 -13.18 -4.20
N PRO A 220 -10.87 -14.13 -5.04
CA PRO A 220 -12.16 -13.99 -5.72
C PRO A 220 -13.34 -13.80 -4.75
N GLU A 221 -13.28 -14.45 -3.59
CA GLU A 221 -14.29 -14.35 -2.53
C GLU A 221 -14.30 -12.95 -1.89
N ASP A 222 -13.13 -12.42 -1.55
CA ASP A 222 -13.00 -11.04 -1.04
C ASP A 222 -13.45 -10.02 -2.09
N ALA A 223 -13.15 -10.25 -3.37
CA ALA A 223 -13.58 -9.37 -4.46
C ALA A 223 -15.10 -9.30 -4.54
N GLU A 224 -15.78 -10.45 -4.45
CA GLU A 224 -17.24 -10.53 -4.47
C GLU A 224 -17.86 -9.85 -3.23
N GLN A 225 -17.35 -10.12 -2.03
CA GLN A 225 -17.80 -9.46 -0.81
C GLN A 225 -17.62 -7.94 -0.86
N MET A 226 -16.45 -7.47 -1.34
CA MET A 226 -16.22 -6.03 -1.51
C MET A 226 -17.15 -5.43 -2.56
N HIS A 227 -17.41 -6.15 -3.65
CA HIS A 227 -18.34 -5.72 -4.70
C HIS A 227 -19.74 -5.56 -4.15
N GLN A 228 -20.27 -6.55 -3.41
CA GLN A 228 -21.57 -6.49 -2.76
C GLN A 228 -21.66 -5.33 -1.77
N ARG A 229 -20.63 -5.18 -0.90
CA ARG A 229 -20.54 -4.05 0.04
C ARG A 229 -20.55 -2.69 -0.68
N ALA A 230 -19.80 -2.57 -1.76
CA ALA A 230 -19.71 -1.33 -2.52
C ALA A 230 -21.02 -1.01 -3.25
N GLN A 231 -21.69 -2.00 -3.80
CA GLN A 231 -23.02 -1.84 -4.41
C GLN A 231 -24.07 -1.41 -3.38
N CYS A 232 -24.09 -2.03 -2.20
CA CYS A 232 -24.98 -1.62 -1.11
C CYS A 232 -24.70 -0.18 -0.64
N GLY A 233 -23.42 0.19 -0.53
CA GLY A 233 -23.01 1.55 -0.20
C GLY A 233 -23.46 2.57 -1.25
N LEU A 234 -23.30 2.25 -2.53
CA LEU A 234 -23.74 3.10 -3.63
C LEU A 234 -25.27 3.31 -3.60
N LEU A 235 -26.04 2.25 -3.35
CA LEU A 235 -27.49 2.35 -3.17
C LEU A 235 -27.86 3.26 -1.99
N ALA A 236 -27.12 3.19 -0.89
CA ALA A 236 -27.32 4.04 0.28
C ALA A 236 -27.02 5.51 -0.03
N ASP A 237 -25.95 5.79 -0.76
CA ASP A 237 -25.57 7.16 -1.16
C ASP A 237 -26.59 7.76 -2.13
N VAL A 238 -27.01 7.01 -3.17
CA VAL A 238 -28.04 7.44 -4.11
C VAL A 238 -29.35 7.72 -3.36
N ALA A 239 -29.73 6.84 -2.45
CA ALA A 239 -30.90 7.03 -1.62
C ALA A 239 -30.79 8.25 -0.70
N GLY A 240 -29.58 8.55 -0.17
CA GLY A 240 -29.31 9.73 0.65
C GLY A 240 -29.43 11.04 -0.13
N GLN A 241 -28.95 11.05 -1.37
CA GLN A 241 -28.90 12.25 -2.21
C GLN A 241 -30.19 12.51 -2.98
N GLN A 242 -30.87 11.46 -3.44
CA GLN A 242 -31.97 11.57 -4.40
C GLN A 242 -33.32 10.99 -3.88
N GLY A 243 -33.33 10.53 -2.63
CA GLY A 243 -34.51 9.93 -2.04
C GLY A 243 -34.92 8.57 -2.64
N SER A 244 -36.17 8.15 -2.37
CA SER A 244 -36.67 6.87 -2.87
C SER A 244 -36.88 6.84 -4.39
N GLU A 245 -37.29 7.95 -5.00
CA GLU A 245 -37.47 8.03 -6.47
C GLU A 245 -36.16 7.89 -7.22
N GLY A 246 -35.14 8.62 -6.79
CA GLY A 246 -33.81 8.52 -7.39
C GLY A 246 -33.17 7.12 -7.23
N LEU A 247 -33.41 6.52 -6.05
CA LEU A 247 -32.99 5.16 -5.77
C LEU A 247 -33.66 4.14 -6.71
N ILE A 248 -34.99 4.25 -6.93
CA ILE A 248 -35.74 3.38 -7.85
C ILE A 248 -35.27 3.58 -9.29
N LYS A 249 -35.02 4.83 -9.72
CA LYS A 249 -34.46 5.11 -11.05
C LYS A 249 -33.11 4.44 -11.20
N HIS A 250 -32.23 4.64 -10.25
CA HIS A 250 -30.88 4.01 -10.29
C HIS A 250 -30.99 2.47 -10.31
N TRP A 251 -31.82 1.88 -9.45
CA TRP A 251 -32.04 0.42 -9.44
C TRP A 251 -32.47 -0.09 -10.81
N ASN A 252 -33.35 0.64 -11.51
CA ASN A 252 -33.83 0.23 -12.82
C ASN A 252 -32.76 0.23 -13.91
N THR A 253 -31.69 1.03 -13.77
CA THR A 253 -30.54 1.03 -14.68
C THR A 253 -29.59 -0.14 -14.49
N LEU A 254 -29.64 -0.82 -13.33
CA LEU A 254 -28.71 -1.90 -13.03
C LEU A 254 -28.98 -3.13 -13.92
N PRO A 255 -27.91 -3.91 -14.25
CA PRO A 255 -28.04 -5.16 -15.00
C PRO A 255 -28.93 -6.17 -14.31
N ARG A 256 -29.64 -6.99 -15.11
CA ARG A 256 -30.57 -8.00 -14.57
C ARG A 256 -29.90 -8.98 -13.60
N LYS A 257 -28.64 -9.35 -13.85
CA LYS A 257 -27.86 -10.25 -12.98
C LYS A 257 -27.69 -9.65 -11.57
N VAL A 258 -27.42 -8.36 -11.48
CA VAL A 258 -27.25 -7.63 -10.21
C VAL A 258 -28.58 -7.56 -9.45
N LYS A 259 -29.69 -7.33 -10.15
CA LYS A 259 -31.05 -7.31 -9.56
C LYS A 259 -31.53 -8.67 -9.08
N GLN A 260 -30.86 -9.75 -9.41
CA GLN A 260 -31.19 -11.10 -8.96
C GLN A 260 -30.37 -11.57 -7.75
N ASP A 261 -29.38 -10.79 -7.32
CA ASP A 261 -28.62 -11.07 -6.11
C ASP A 261 -29.48 -10.76 -4.86
N PRO A 262 -29.83 -11.77 -4.04
CA PRO A 262 -30.68 -11.56 -2.87
C PRO A 262 -30.13 -10.55 -1.88
N HIS A 263 -28.83 -10.50 -1.70
CA HIS A 263 -28.17 -9.56 -0.80
C HIS A 263 -28.35 -8.11 -1.28
N LEU A 264 -28.17 -7.84 -2.57
CA LEU A 264 -28.35 -6.51 -3.13
C LEU A 264 -29.83 -6.09 -3.14
N VAL A 265 -30.73 -7.04 -3.39
CA VAL A 265 -32.18 -6.79 -3.25
C VAL A 265 -32.54 -6.42 -1.81
N ALA A 266 -31.95 -7.10 -0.82
CA ALA A 266 -32.14 -6.78 0.58
C ALA A 266 -31.63 -5.38 0.95
N CYS A 267 -30.42 -5.03 0.44
CA CYS A 267 -29.86 -3.66 0.59
C CYS A 267 -30.81 -2.60 -0.02
N PHE A 268 -31.30 -2.83 -1.23
CA PHE A 268 -32.22 -1.92 -1.91
C PHE A 268 -33.54 -1.77 -1.14
N ALA A 269 -34.16 -2.89 -0.74
CA ALA A 269 -35.38 -2.89 0.04
C ALA A 269 -35.21 -2.19 1.41
N LYS A 270 -34.09 -2.41 2.10
CA LYS A 270 -33.75 -1.72 3.34
C LYS A 270 -33.65 -0.20 3.16
N GLN A 271 -33.12 0.27 2.07
CA GLN A 271 -33.04 1.70 1.75
C GLN A 271 -34.45 2.28 1.43
N LEU A 272 -35.34 1.52 0.79
CA LEU A 272 -36.70 1.92 0.57
C LEU A 272 -37.50 2.04 1.90
N ILE A 273 -37.38 1.03 2.77
CA ILE A 273 -38.03 1.03 4.10
C ILE A 273 -37.57 2.24 4.92
N SER A 274 -36.26 2.52 4.96
CA SER A 274 -35.73 3.67 5.71
C SER A 274 -36.25 5.02 5.23
N ARG A 275 -36.80 5.08 4.01
CA ARG A 275 -37.40 6.26 3.38
C ARG A 275 -38.94 6.19 3.30
N LYS A 276 -39.51 5.26 4.03
CA LYS A 276 -40.99 5.07 4.10
C LYS A 276 -41.62 4.74 2.75
N ALA A 277 -40.88 4.14 1.84
CA ALA A 277 -41.37 3.60 0.57
C ALA A 277 -41.70 2.10 0.73
N ASP A 278 -42.54 1.80 1.71
CA ASP A 278 -42.83 0.44 2.18
C ASP A 278 -43.57 -0.41 1.14
N HIS A 279 -44.41 0.19 0.32
CA HIS A 279 -45.16 -0.51 -0.74
C HIS A 279 -44.23 -0.99 -1.87
N GLU A 280 -43.31 -0.13 -2.27
CA GLU A 280 -42.28 -0.45 -3.26
C GLU A 280 -41.34 -1.52 -2.72
N ALA A 281 -40.94 -1.38 -1.45
CA ALA A 281 -40.12 -2.38 -0.77
C ALA A 281 -40.79 -3.75 -0.74
N LEU A 282 -42.05 -3.81 -0.37
CA LEU A 282 -42.86 -5.04 -0.36
C LEU A 282 -42.88 -5.69 -1.75
N THR A 283 -43.15 -4.90 -2.79
CA THR A 283 -43.22 -5.40 -4.17
C THR A 283 -41.90 -6.09 -4.56
N VAL A 284 -40.77 -5.44 -4.29
CA VAL A 284 -39.43 -5.95 -4.60
C VAL A 284 -39.10 -7.20 -3.79
N ILE A 285 -39.37 -7.19 -2.48
CA ILE A 285 -39.15 -8.35 -1.60
C ILE A 285 -40.01 -9.55 -2.06
N LYS A 286 -41.26 -9.31 -2.39
CA LYS A 286 -42.20 -10.36 -2.84
C LYS A 286 -41.74 -11.02 -4.15
N GLU A 287 -41.26 -10.23 -5.09
CA GLU A 287 -40.68 -10.76 -6.36
C GLU A 287 -39.38 -11.54 -6.13
N ALA A 288 -38.54 -11.05 -5.24
CA ALA A 288 -37.27 -11.70 -4.94
C ALA A 288 -37.46 -13.03 -4.20
N LEU A 289 -38.34 -13.07 -3.19
CA LEU A 289 -38.65 -14.30 -2.45
C LEU A 289 -39.24 -15.42 -3.32
N LYS A 290 -39.96 -15.07 -4.41
CA LYS A 290 -40.47 -16.05 -5.36
C LYS A 290 -39.35 -16.72 -6.17
N LYS A 291 -38.21 -16.04 -6.40
CA LYS A 291 -37.11 -16.51 -7.23
C LYS A 291 -35.95 -17.13 -6.43
N SER A 292 -35.63 -16.47 -5.33
CA SER A 292 -34.47 -16.78 -4.47
C SER A 292 -34.81 -16.42 -3.02
N PRO A 293 -35.45 -17.29 -2.27
CA PRO A 293 -35.71 -17.07 -0.85
C PRO A 293 -34.36 -16.88 -0.10
N SER A 294 -34.28 -15.82 0.68
CA SER A 294 -33.10 -15.58 1.54
C SER A 294 -33.51 -15.11 2.93
N PRO A 295 -32.70 -15.45 3.97
CA PRO A 295 -32.96 -15.03 5.35
C PRO A 295 -33.10 -13.52 5.49
N GLU A 296 -32.26 -12.76 4.78
CA GLU A 296 -32.24 -11.30 4.84
C GLU A 296 -33.54 -10.67 4.36
N LEU A 297 -34.15 -11.24 3.31
CA LEU A 297 -35.41 -10.74 2.76
C LEU A 297 -36.57 -10.99 3.71
N TYR A 298 -36.62 -12.18 4.35
CA TYR A 298 -37.64 -12.47 5.37
C TYR A 298 -37.56 -11.52 6.57
N ALA A 299 -36.34 -11.21 7.04
CA ALA A 299 -36.09 -10.32 8.16
C ALA A 299 -36.52 -8.85 7.92
N LEU A 300 -36.70 -8.45 6.66
CA LEU A 300 -37.19 -7.11 6.31
C LEU A 300 -38.72 -6.99 6.34
N LEU A 301 -39.47 -8.09 6.17
CA LEU A 301 -40.93 -8.05 6.10
C LEU A 301 -41.56 -7.48 7.36
N PRO A 302 -41.16 -7.86 8.59
CA PRO A 302 -41.74 -7.26 9.81
C PRO A 302 -41.39 -5.78 10.00
N GLN A 303 -40.36 -5.25 9.29
CA GLN A 303 -39.95 -3.86 9.39
C GLN A 303 -40.81 -2.92 8.54
N LEU A 304 -41.63 -3.46 7.64
CA LEU A 304 -42.53 -2.70 6.80
C LEU A 304 -43.61 -2.03 7.64
N ASN A 305 -43.86 -0.74 7.40
CA ASN A 305 -44.92 0.02 8.02
C ASN A 305 -46.09 0.21 7.05
N LEU A 306 -46.81 -0.86 6.82
CA LEU A 306 -47.98 -0.90 5.94
C LEU A 306 -49.26 -0.62 6.74
N GLY A 307 -50.20 0.11 6.13
CA GLY A 307 -51.53 0.31 6.72
C GLY A 307 -52.34 -1.00 6.86
N ASP A 308 -52.10 -1.96 5.95
CA ASP A 308 -52.64 -3.31 6.00
C ASP A 308 -51.51 -4.32 5.83
N VAL A 309 -51.24 -5.11 6.86
CA VAL A 309 -50.17 -6.16 6.86
C VAL A 309 -50.74 -7.52 6.42
N HIS A 310 -52.03 -7.66 6.25
CA HIS A 310 -52.70 -8.92 5.89
C HIS A 310 -52.12 -9.58 4.61
N PRO A 311 -51.82 -8.85 3.52
CA PRO A 311 -51.21 -9.44 2.33
C PRO A 311 -49.83 -10.06 2.58
N VAL A 312 -49.09 -9.52 3.54
CA VAL A 312 -47.76 -10.05 3.94
C VAL A 312 -47.95 -11.31 4.79
N VAL A 313 -48.89 -11.30 5.71
CA VAL A 313 -49.23 -12.45 6.56
C VAL A 313 -49.63 -13.65 5.67
N VAL A 314 -50.58 -13.45 4.75
CA VAL A 314 -51.06 -14.49 3.82
C VAL A 314 -49.91 -15.06 2.98
N MET A 315 -49.01 -14.19 2.49
CA MET A 315 -47.82 -14.63 1.75
C MET A 315 -46.90 -15.49 2.61
N LEU A 316 -46.64 -15.10 3.86
CA LEU A 316 -45.78 -15.86 4.78
C LEU A 316 -46.43 -17.17 5.20
N GLU A 317 -47.75 -17.20 5.48
CA GLU A 317 -48.49 -18.43 5.74
C GLU A 317 -48.37 -19.42 4.58
N GLN A 318 -48.46 -18.93 3.35
CA GLN A 318 -48.27 -19.78 2.18
C GLN A 318 -46.84 -20.31 2.08
N ASN A 319 -45.81 -19.47 2.37
CA ASN A 319 -44.42 -19.89 2.38
C ASN A 319 -44.15 -20.95 3.45
N VAL A 320 -44.70 -20.79 4.65
CA VAL A 320 -44.61 -21.76 5.75
C VAL A 320 -45.31 -23.08 5.41
N LYS A 321 -46.45 -23.02 4.69
CA LYS A 321 -47.14 -24.24 4.22
C LYS A 321 -46.31 -24.99 3.17
N ASN A 322 -45.61 -24.27 2.30
CA ASN A 322 -44.79 -24.87 1.26
C ASN A 322 -43.46 -25.45 1.84
N ASP A 323 -42.89 -24.80 2.86
CA ASP A 323 -41.69 -25.21 3.56
C ASP A 323 -41.86 -24.99 5.07
N SER A 324 -42.30 -26.03 5.76
CA SER A 324 -42.56 -26.01 7.22
C SER A 324 -41.25 -25.94 8.07
N GLN A 325 -40.09 -26.10 7.46
CA GLN A 325 -38.77 -25.99 8.13
C GLN A 325 -38.14 -24.62 7.89
N ASN A 326 -38.77 -23.72 7.20
CA ASN A 326 -38.28 -22.37 6.97
C ASN A 326 -38.34 -21.51 8.23
N ALA A 327 -37.29 -21.56 9.03
CA ALA A 327 -37.20 -20.82 10.30
C ALA A 327 -37.39 -19.31 10.10
N GLU A 328 -36.88 -18.75 9.00
CA GLU A 328 -36.94 -17.31 8.72
C GLU A 328 -38.38 -16.86 8.40
N ALA A 329 -39.08 -17.65 7.61
CA ALA A 329 -40.50 -17.38 7.33
C ALA A 329 -41.35 -17.48 8.60
N HIS A 330 -41.11 -18.48 9.47
CA HIS A 330 -41.76 -18.60 10.77
C HIS A 330 -41.44 -17.41 11.69
N SER A 331 -40.18 -17.01 11.80
CA SER A 331 -39.76 -15.84 12.60
C SER A 331 -40.45 -14.55 12.12
N ALA A 332 -40.43 -14.29 10.80
CA ALA A 332 -41.08 -13.11 10.23
C ALA A 332 -42.60 -13.10 10.48
N LEU A 333 -43.28 -14.23 10.29
CA LEU A 333 -44.71 -14.38 10.55
C LEU A 333 -45.05 -14.19 12.03
N ALA A 334 -44.23 -14.76 12.91
CA ALA A 334 -44.39 -14.61 14.36
C ALA A 334 -44.26 -13.13 14.81
N GLN A 335 -43.30 -12.39 14.24
CA GLN A 335 -43.18 -10.96 14.55
C GLN A 335 -44.38 -10.14 14.08
N LEU A 336 -45.00 -10.46 12.92
CA LEU A 336 -46.19 -9.81 12.45
C LEU A 336 -47.38 -10.13 13.35
N TYR A 337 -47.62 -11.40 13.74
CA TYR A 337 -48.65 -11.78 14.70
C TYR A 337 -48.43 -11.12 16.06
N PHE A 338 -47.18 -11.00 16.50
CA PHE A 338 -46.85 -10.28 17.73
C PHE A 338 -47.30 -8.82 17.65
N ARG A 339 -47.05 -8.11 16.56
CA ARG A 339 -47.51 -6.72 16.33
C ARG A 339 -49.02 -6.60 16.29
N GLU A 340 -49.72 -7.61 15.78
CA GLU A 340 -51.21 -7.65 15.76
C GLU A 340 -51.84 -8.04 17.10
N GLY A 341 -51.04 -8.36 18.12
CA GLY A 341 -51.55 -8.81 19.43
C GLY A 341 -52.04 -10.25 19.45
N LYS A 342 -51.72 -11.03 18.42
CA LYS A 342 -52.05 -12.47 18.29
C LYS A 342 -51.00 -13.33 18.97
N TRP A 343 -50.87 -13.18 20.30
CA TRP A 343 -49.78 -13.77 21.08
C TRP A 343 -49.66 -15.29 20.95
N PRO A 344 -50.76 -16.10 21.01
CA PRO A 344 -50.65 -17.56 20.88
C PRO A 344 -50.12 -18.02 19.52
N GLN A 345 -50.51 -17.35 18.43
CA GLN A 345 -50.01 -17.64 17.10
C GLN A 345 -48.54 -17.26 16.97
N ALA A 346 -48.16 -16.07 17.47
CA ALA A 346 -46.77 -15.63 17.53
C ALA A 346 -45.88 -16.63 18.28
N GLN A 347 -46.33 -17.10 19.46
CA GLN A 347 -45.61 -18.13 20.24
C GLN A 347 -45.36 -19.39 19.42
N SER A 348 -46.41 -19.96 18.82
CA SER A 348 -46.33 -21.22 18.04
C SER A 348 -45.28 -21.10 16.92
N HIS A 349 -45.27 -19.97 16.20
CA HIS A 349 -44.32 -19.77 15.12
C HIS A 349 -42.90 -19.48 15.62
N PHE A 350 -42.70 -18.73 16.70
CA PHE A 350 -41.38 -18.56 17.32
C PHE A 350 -40.82 -19.89 17.82
N GLU A 351 -41.61 -20.72 18.49
CA GLU A 351 -41.18 -22.02 18.94
C GLU A 351 -40.76 -22.94 17.78
N THR A 352 -41.48 -22.86 16.65
CA THR A 352 -41.13 -23.62 15.45
C THR A 352 -39.81 -23.14 14.82
N ALA A 353 -39.64 -21.82 14.69
CA ALA A 353 -38.41 -21.23 14.20
C ALA A 353 -37.19 -21.64 15.08
N LEU A 354 -37.35 -21.57 16.40
CA LEU A 354 -36.33 -21.88 17.37
C LEU A 354 -35.97 -23.39 17.46
N LYS A 355 -36.85 -24.30 16.99
CA LYS A 355 -36.51 -25.71 16.82
C LYS A 355 -35.51 -25.94 15.67
N VAL A 356 -35.55 -25.08 14.65
CA VAL A 356 -34.71 -25.22 13.46
C VAL A 356 -33.37 -24.46 13.65
N ARG A 357 -33.43 -23.24 14.18
CA ARG A 357 -32.23 -22.44 14.46
C ARG A 357 -32.36 -21.65 15.75
N SER A 358 -31.25 -21.48 16.45
CA SER A 358 -31.18 -20.60 17.63
C SER A 358 -31.04 -19.13 17.23
N SER A 359 -31.90 -18.26 17.76
CA SER A 359 -31.85 -16.81 17.52
C SER A 359 -32.17 -16.06 18.81
N VAL A 360 -31.24 -15.20 19.24
CA VAL A 360 -31.40 -14.36 20.41
C VAL A 360 -32.64 -13.47 20.27
N SER A 361 -32.87 -12.89 19.09
CA SER A 361 -34.02 -12.04 18.78
C SER A 361 -35.34 -12.81 18.92
N ASP A 362 -35.42 -14.05 18.37
CA ASP A 362 -36.63 -14.84 18.43
C ASP A 362 -36.96 -15.31 19.87
N TYR A 363 -35.92 -15.62 20.66
CA TYR A 363 -36.11 -15.90 22.09
C TYR A 363 -36.63 -14.68 22.85
N ALA A 364 -36.12 -13.47 22.56
CA ALA A 364 -36.60 -12.24 23.19
C ALA A 364 -38.09 -11.99 22.88
N PHE A 365 -38.46 -12.03 21.59
CA PHE A 365 -39.87 -11.86 21.19
C PHE A 365 -40.76 -12.98 21.74
N LEU A 366 -40.29 -14.21 21.83
CA LEU A 366 -41.04 -15.31 22.44
C LEU A 366 -41.29 -15.06 23.92
N ALA A 367 -40.24 -14.59 24.65
CA ALA A 367 -40.43 -14.26 26.07
C ALA A 367 -41.46 -13.17 26.27
N ASP A 368 -41.39 -12.10 25.48
CA ASP A 368 -42.36 -11.01 25.49
C ASP A 368 -43.79 -11.50 25.16
N ALA A 369 -43.92 -12.40 24.15
CA ALA A 369 -45.22 -12.99 23.79
C ALA A 369 -45.80 -13.84 24.92
N LEU A 370 -44.99 -14.56 25.67
CA LEU A 370 -45.39 -15.34 26.85
C LEU A 370 -45.80 -14.45 28.02
N GLU A 371 -45.08 -13.36 28.26
CA GLU A 371 -45.42 -12.37 29.29
C GLU A 371 -46.80 -11.74 29.00
N LYS A 372 -47.05 -11.38 27.73
CA LYS A 372 -48.38 -10.85 27.31
C LYS A 372 -49.52 -11.84 27.51
N GLN A 373 -49.22 -13.13 27.57
CA GLN A 373 -50.17 -14.21 27.89
C GLN A 373 -50.22 -14.55 29.38
N ASN A 374 -49.54 -13.80 30.26
CA ASN A 374 -49.37 -14.07 31.70
C ASN A 374 -48.66 -15.40 32.03
N LEU A 375 -47.88 -15.92 31.10
CA LEU A 375 -47.11 -17.16 31.27
C LEU A 375 -45.68 -16.83 31.77
N ASN A 376 -45.56 -16.11 32.88
CA ASN A 376 -44.31 -15.53 33.40
C ASN A 376 -43.22 -16.55 33.65
N LYS A 377 -43.55 -17.77 34.13
CA LYS A 377 -42.52 -18.81 34.37
C LYS A 377 -41.86 -19.27 33.08
N ALA A 378 -42.64 -19.50 32.03
CA ALA A 378 -42.13 -19.89 30.72
C ALA A 378 -41.33 -18.75 30.08
N ALA A 379 -41.77 -17.50 30.23
CA ALA A 379 -41.05 -16.33 29.76
C ALA A 379 -39.66 -16.23 30.40
N HIS A 380 -39.53 -16.43 31.71
CA HIS A 380 -38.23 -16.43 32.40
C HIS A 380 -37.28 -17.55 31.92
N GLU A 381 -37.79 -18.76 31.66
CA GLU A 381 -37.02 -19.87 31.13
C GLU A 381 -36.46 -19.56 29.72
N VAL A 382 -37.31 -18.96 28.87
CA VAL A 382 -36.94 -18.56 27.51
C VAL A 382 -35.92 -17.43 27.52
N SER A 383 -36.10 -16.41 28.36
CA SER A 383 -35.17 -15.29 28.54
C SER A 383 -33.77 -15.81 28.99
N ARG A 384 -33.77 -16.81 29.90
CA ARG A 384 -32.50 -17.43 30.36
C ARG A 384 -31.78 -18.16 29.24
N LYS A 385 -32.52 -18.80 28.31
CA LYS A 385 -31.90 -19.42 27.11
C LYS A 385 -31.30 -18.37 26.17
N ALA A 386 -31.96 -17.22 25.98
CA ALA A 386 -31.41 -16.10 25.21
C ALA A 386 -30.09 -15.62 25.80
N LEU A 387 -30.01 -15.44 27.13
CA LEU A 387 -28.77 -15.01 27.82
C LEU A 387 -27.62 -16.01 27.71
N THR A 388 -27.90 -17.32 27.76
CA THR A 388 -26.87 -18.35 27.58
C THR A 388 -26.28 -18.33 26.19
N LEU A 389 -27.06 -18.01 25.14
CA LEU A 389 -26.55 -17.87 23.77
C LEU A 389 -25.63 -16.66 23.61
N ILE A 390 -25.93 -15.54 24.30
CA ILE A 390 -25.07 -14.32 24.26
C ILE A 390 -23.72 -14.59 24.93
N GLN A 391 -23.68 -15.44 25.98
CA GLN A 391 -22.44 -15.76 26.69
C GLN A 391 -21.54 -16.77 25.96
N SER A 392 -22.09 -17.51 24.99
CA SER A 392 -21.39 -18.53 24.21
C SER A 392 -20.73 -18.00 22.91
N HIS A 393 -20.97 -16.74 22.57
CA HIS A 393 -20.37 -16.01 21.47
C HIS A 393 -19.49 -14.87 21.98
#